data_c97e6d454999645426ad66f53c8d73ae
#
_entry.id   c97e6d454999645426ad66f53c8d73ae
#
_cell.length_a   1.000
_cell.length_b   1.000
_cell.length_c   1.000
_cell.angle_alpha   90.00
_cell.angle_beta   90.00
_cell.angle_gamma   90.00
#
_symmetry.space_group_name_H-M   'P 1'
#
loop_
_entity.id
_entity.type
_entity.pdbx_description
1 polymer ?
#
loop_
_entity_poly.entity_id
_entity_poly.type
_entity_poly.pdbx_seq_one_letter_code
_entity_poly.pdbx_strand_id
1 'polypeptide(L)'
;EITCRDWSSDVCSSDLVTARDRDGRSVLYQYDQYFDAENGCDLHTTLDTTIQYYLEKGVQELEARFGTGKGAEGIVMDVNTGAVLAMASLPTYDLNSPGTVYNDFLTSGMTEEQVLENMRDLLNKQWRSKAINDTYEPGSTFKTLTLAMALEENVVDLNTGFYCSGSVKIEGETINCSKRAPGHGQQNLTQAFANSCNPAFINIGLRIGNDKFYQYMLDFGLTEKTGVDTTGEASGFVNSEIKYSTLALACYAFGQNFNVTPIALLAAQCACVNGGYLYTPYLVEEITDQDGNVVSKHDSTPVRQVVSEETSALVRDIMEYEVTSGTGKNGQVAGYRIGGKTGTADKVGGGVIVSFVCFAPADDPQVMMLLTLDEPSKWTGTYVSGGNMVAPVASSVMGEILPYLGIEPSYTAEELVGADKTVPNVVGLSKDAAAERLSANGFSFRTVGSGDTVTDQTPAGGAIVPNSAEIILYLGAEKSTDKCIVPNVVGDSAATANQKIVNAGLIMGVSGATNASSSTVRAISQSIAAGTEVEAGTVVRVQFSDSSVRD
;
A
#
# COMPACT_ATOMS: atom_id res chain seq x y z
N GLU A 1 -34.91 -1.76 -2.64
CA GLU A 1 -34.25 -2.28 -1.40
C GLU A 1 -34.02 -3.79 -1.61
N ILE A 2 -32.78 -4.16 -1.95
CA ILE A 2 -32.36 -5.57 -1.99
C ILE A 2 -32.01 -5.93 -0.55
N THR A 3 -32.92 -6.57 0.16
CA THR A 3 -32.62 -7.16 1.46
C THR A 3 -31.89 -8.48 1.21
N CYS A 4 -30.58 -8.52 1.36
CA CYS A 4 -29.84 -9.78 1.52
C CYS A 4 -30.35 -10.45 2.80
N ARG A 5 -31.12 -11.49 2.65
CA ARG A 5 -31.46 -12.41 3.75
C ARG A 5 -30.33 -13.43 3.87
N ASP A 6 -29.80 -13.49 5.09
CA ASP A 6 -28.99 -14.53 5.70
C ASP A 6 -28.26 -15.53 4.79
N TRP A 7 -26.96 -15.40 4.78
CA TRP A 7 -26.02 -16.45 4.35
C TRP A 7 -25.97 -17.59 5.37
N SER A 8 -27.09 -18.26 5.58
CA SER A 8 -27.04 -19.59 6.17
C SER A 8 -27.04 -20.61 5.04
N SER A 9 -26.23 -21.64 5.21
CA SER A 9 -25.96 -22.75 4.30
C SER A 9 -27.18 -23.60 3.93
N ASP A 10 -28.32 -22.98 3.64
CA ASP A 10 -29.50 -23.68 3.17
C ASP A 10 -29.51 -23.68 1.64
N VAL A 11 -29.01 -24.78 1.12
CA VAL A 11 -29.29 -25.28 -0.20
C VAL A 11 -30.78 -25.23 -0.45
N CYS A 12 -31.22 -24.35 -1.36
CA CYS A 12 -32.50 -24.37 -2.05
C CYS A 12 -33.61 -25.16 -1.35
N SER A 13 -34.22 -24.61 -0.33
CA SER A 13 -35.51 -25.11 0.16
C SER A 13 -36.60 -24.22 -0.42
N SER A 14 -37.57 -24.82 -1.09
CA SER A 14 -38.80 -24.14 -1.48
C SER A 14 -39.48 -23.56 -0.24
N ASP A 15 -39.85 -22.29 -0.28
CA ASP A 15 -40.62 -21.69 0.83
C ASP A 15 -42.02 -22.25 0.86
N LEU A 16 -42.37 -22.85 2.00
CA LEU A 16 -43.71 -23.34 2.27
C LEU A 16 -44.44 -22.36 3.21
N VAL A 17 -45.42 -21.64 2.69
CA VAL A 17 -46.32 -20.83 3.51
C VAL A 17 -47.50 -21.70 3.95
N THR A 18 -47.54 -22.04 5.24
CA THR A 18 -48.65 -22.82 5.82
C THR A 18 -49.49 -21.96 6.75
N ALA A 19 -50.82 -22.12 6.67
CA ALA A 19 -51.71 -21.57 7.67
C ALA A 19 -51.72 -22.47 8.91
N ARG A 20 -51.55 -21.89 10.10
CA ARG A 20 -51.60 -22.61 11.38
C ARG A 20 -52.77 -22.13 12.22
N ASP A 21 -53.41 -23.05 12.96
CA ASP A 21 -54.42 -22.72 13.93
C ASP A 21 -53.81 -22.10 15.21
N ARG A 22 -54.68 -21.71 16.15
CA ARG A 22 -54.29 -21.10 17.42
C ARG A 22 -53.34 -21.97 18.27
N ASP A 23 -53.34 -23.27 18.02
CA ASP A 23 -52.55 -24.27 18.74
C ASP A 23 -51.28 -24.67 17.96
N GLY A 24 -50.99 -23.97 16.85
CA GLY A 24 -49.79 -24.19 16.02
C GLY A 24 -49.89 -25.39 15.07
N ARG A 25 -51.07 -25.98 14.89
CA ARG A 25 -51.29 -27.11 13.97
C ARG A 25 -51.60 -26.61 12.58
N SER A 26 -51.07 -27.29 11.55
CA SER A 26 -51.39 -26.96 10.15
C SER A 26 -52.90 -27.07 9.92
N VAL A 27 -53.50 -26.01 9.39
CA VAL A 27 -54.91 -26.02 8.95
C VAL A 27 -54.94 -26.62 7.56
N LEU A 28 -55.69 -27.75 7.43
CA LEU A 28 -55.70 -28.64 6.27
C LEU A 28 -55.94 -27.96 4.91
N TYR A 29 -55.01 -28.17 3.99
CA TYR A 29 -55.11 -28.37 2.54
C TYR A 29 -55.53 -27.26 1.59
N GLN A 30 -55.96 -26.08 1.99
CA GLN A 30 -56.40 -25.06 1.01
C GLN A 30 -55.58 -23.79 0.96
N TYR A 31 -54.51 -23.68 1.79
CA TYR A 31 -53.71 -22.44 1.91
C TYR A 31 -52.22 -22.66 1.88
N ASP A 32 -51.76 -23.89 1.60
CA ASP A 32 -50.32 -24.11 1.42
C ASP A 32 -49.91 -23.60 0.04
N GLN A 33 -49.11 -22.55 0.01
CA GLN A 33 -48.49 -22.06 -1.19
C GLN A 33 -47.02 -22.49 -1.18
N TYR A 34 -46.65 -23.20 -2.23
CA TYR A 34 -45.28 -23.54 -2.51
C TYR A 34 -44.72 -22.49 -3.46
N PHE A 35 -43.65 -21.87 -3.05
CA PHE A 35 -42.85 -21.06 -3.92
C PHE A 35 -41.61 -21.89 -4.30
N ASP A 36 -41.41 -22.08 -5.57
CA ASP A 36 -40.17 -22.70 -6.05
C ASP A 36 -38.99 -21.86 -5.59
N ALA A 37 -37.90 -22.54 -5.21
CA ALA A 37 -36.67 -21.84 -4.87
C ALA A 37 -36.17 -21.08 -6.10
N GLU A 38 -36.00 -19.78 -5.95
CA GLU A 38 -35.32 -18.98 -6.95
C GLU A 38 -33.80 -19.05 -6.63
N ASN A 39 -33.01 -19.39 -7.63
CA ASN A 39 -31.57 -19.35 -7.45
C ASN A 39 -31.10 -17.90 -7.29
N GLY A 40 -30.02 -17.69 -6.54
CA GLY A 40 -29.41 -16.38 -6.38
C GLY A 40 -28.72 -15.91 -7.66
N CYS A 41 -28.24 -14.69 -7.61
CA CYS A 41 -27.42 -14.09 -8.67
C CYS A 41 -25.93 -14.33 -8.40
N ASP A 42 -25.11 -14.29 -9.45
CA ASP A 42 -23.66 -14.29 -9.33
C ASP A 42 -23.15 -12.86 -9.12
N LEU A 43 -22.21 -12.71 -8.19
CA LEU A 43 -21.60 -11.45 -7.82
C LEU A 43 -20.18 -11.37 -8.39
N HIS A 44 -19.96 -10.46 -9.33
CA HIS A 44 -18.65 -10.18 -9.89
C HIS A 44 -18.02 -9.02 -9.13
N THR A 45 -16.87 -9.27 -8.49
CA THR A 45 -16.20 -8.26 -7.67
C THR A 45 -14.95 -7.72 -8.36
N THR A 46 -14.54 -6.51 -7.98
CA THR A 46 -13.30 -5.87 -8.44
C THR A 46 -12.06 -6.46 -7.74
N LEU A 47 -12.25 -7.30 -6.72
CA LEU A 47 -11.15 -7.88 -5.95
C LEU A 47 -10.32 -8.83 -6.82
N ASP A 48 -9.04 -8.50 -6.98
CA ASP A 48 -8.05 -9.34 -7.65
C ASP A 48 -7.31 -10.20 -6.64
N THR A 49 -7.41 -11.52 -6.76
CA THR A 49 -6.82 -12.47 -5.79
C THR A 49 -5.29 -12.40 -5.72
N THR A 50 -4.63 -12.01 -6.79
CA THR A 50 -3.16 -11.88 -6.84
C THR A 50 -2.73 -10.60 -6.15
N ILE A 51 -3.40 -9.48 -6.43
CA ILE A 51 -3.15 -8.20 -5.75
C ILE A 51 -3.48 -8.32 -4.26
N GLN A 52 -4.60 -8.98 -3.92
CA GLN A 52 -5.00 -9.26 -2.54
C GLN A 52 -3.93 -10.06 -1.79
N TYR A 53 -3.39 -11.12 -2.42
CA TYR A 53 -2.33 -11.93 -1.82
C TYR A 53 -1.07 -11.12 -1.49
N TYR A 54 -0.60 -10.26 -2.41
CA TYR A 54 0.58 -9.44 -2.17
C TYR A 54 0.32 -8.36 -1.11
N LEU A 55 -0.88 -7.77 -1.10
CA LEU A 55 -1.28 -6.81 -0.09
C LEU A 55 -1.32 -7.45 1.31
N GLU A 56 -1.98 -8.61 1.46
CA GLU A 56 -2.05 -9.35 2.72
C GLU A 56 -0.65 -9.71 3.25
N LYS A 57 0.22 -10.19 2.37
CA LYS A 57 1.62 -10.49 2.72
C LYS A 57 2.36 -9.25 3.23
N GLY A 58 2.15 -8.09 2.59
CA GLY A 58 2.73 -6.82 3.03
C GLY A 58 2.18 -6.37 4.39
N VAL A 59 0.88 -6.43 4.59
CA VAL A 59 0.23 -6.06 5.87
C VAL A 59 0.68 -7.00 7.00
N GLN A 60 0.81 -8.32 6.72
CA GLN A 60 1.36 -9.30 7.66
C GLN A 60 2.84 -9.01 7.99
N GLU A 61 3.65 -8.62 7.00
CA GLU A 61 5.04 -8.23 7.22
C GLU A 61 5.14 -7.00 8.13
N LEU A 62 4.30 -5.98 7.92
CA LEU A 62 4.25 -4.79 8.78
C LEU A 62 3.97 -5.17 10.23
N GLU A 63 2.92 -5.97 10.48
CA GLU A 63 2.55 -6.39 11.84
C GLU A 63 3.64 -7.27 12.47
N ALA A 64 4.20 -8.22 11.72
CA ALA A 64 5.24 -9.13 12.22
C ALA A 64 6.54 -8.42 12.59
N ARG A 65 6.93 -7.38 11.83
CA ARG A 65 8.19 -6.64 12.05
C ARG A 65 8.07 -5.53 13.07
N PHE A 66 6.94 -4.85 13.09
CA PHE A 66 6.80 -3.58 13.81
C PHE A 66 5.54 -3.51 14.67
N GLY A 67 4.60 -4.43 14.52
CA GLY A 67 3.30 -4.37 15.16
C GLY A 67 3.34 -4.60 16.66
N THR A 68 2.27 -4.20 17.31
CA THR A 68 2.01 -4.40 18.75
C THR A 68 0.69 -5.13 18.99
N GLY A 69 0.05 -5.66 17.92
CA GLY A 69 -1.29 -6.25 17.96
C GLY A 69 -2.43 -5.25 17.83
N LYS A 70 -2.12 -3.94 17.67
CA LYS A 70 -3.12 -2.90 17.37
C LYS A 70 -3.64 -2.98 15.96
N GLY A 71 -2.81 -3.49 15.05
CA GLY A 71 -3.13 -3.86 13.69
C GLY A 71 -2.49 -3.01 12.61
N ALA A 72 -2.58 -3.56 11.42
CA ALA A 72 -2.16 -2.92 10.19
C ALA A 72 -3.27 -3.08 9.15
N GLU A 73 -3.28 -2.22 8.15
CA GLU A 73 -4.24 -2.29 7.05
C GLU A 73 -3.62 -1.85 5.74
N GLY A 74 -4.27 -2.27 4.65
CA GLY A 74 -3.92 -1.82 3.32
C GLY A 74 -5.14 -1.82 2.40
N ILE A 75 -5.13 -0.89 1.44
CA ILE A 75 -6.11 -0.78 0.35
C ILE A 75 -5.34 -0.53 -0.93
N VAL A 76 -5.71 -1.25 -1.99
CA VAL A 76 -5.25 -0.99 -3.37
C VAL A 76 -6.46 -0.63 -4.22
N MET A 77 -6.39 0.49 -4.92
CA MET A 77 -7.50 1.04 -5.69
C MET A 77 -7.05 1.41 -7.10
N ASP A 78 -7.87 1.13 -8.10
CA ASP A 78 -7.73 1.70 -9.43
C ASP A 78 -8.02 3.21 -9.39
N VAL A 79 -7.04 3.99 -9.83
CA VAL A 79 -7.07 5.46 -9.69
C VAL A 79 -8.14 6.11 -10.57
N ASN A 80 -8.51 5.47 -11.67
CA ASN A 80 -9.33 6.03 -12.73
C ASN A 80 -10.81 5.59 -12.67
N THR A 81 -11.12 4.62 -11.80
CA THR A 81 -12.49 4.08 -11.68
C THR A 81 -13.02 4.06 -10.25
N GLY A 82 -12.13 4.05 -9.25
CA GLY A 82 -12.48 3.84 -7.85
C GLY A 82 -12.67 2.36 -7.47
N ALA A 83 -12.40 1.42 -8.38
CA ALA A 83 -12.46 0.00 -8.10
C ALA A 83 -11.46 -0.40 -7.01
N VAL A 84 -11.95 -1.05 -5.95
CA VAL A 84 -11.09 -1.60 -4.90
C VAL A 84 -10.55 -2.94 -5.37
N LEU A 85 -9.27 -2.99 -5.72
CA LEU A 85 -8.61 -4.20 -6.23
C LEU A 85 -8.19 -5.16 -5.12
N ALA A 86 -7.88 -4.62 -3.95
CA ALA A 86 -7.54 -5.39 -2.75
C ALA A 86 -7.77 -4.58 -1.49
N MET A 87 -8.12 -5.26 -0.39
CA MET A 87 -8.29 -4.64 0.92
C MET A 87 -7.96 -5.65 2.01
N ALA A 88 -7.04 -5.33 2.91
CA ALA A 88 -6.61 -6.19 4.00
C ALA A 88 -6.60 -5.43 5.34
N SER A 89 -6.98 -6.11 6.41
CA SER A 89 -6.99 -5.55 7.77
C SER A 89 -6.56 -6.62 8.78
N LEU A 90 -5.62 -6.28 9.65
CA LEU A 90 -5.16 -7.13 10.74
C LEU A 90 -5.52 -6.49 12.11
N PRO A 91 -5.70 -7.32 13.13
CA PRO A 91 -5.76 -8.77 13.11
C PRO A 91 -7.00 -9.29 12.37
N THR A 92 -6.87 -10.43 11.71
CA THR A 92 -7.98 -11.14 11.06
C THR A 92 -8.60 -12.19 11.99
N TYR A 93 -9.58 -12.94 11.51
CA TYR A 93 -10.21 -14.03 12.22
C TYR A 93 -10.53 -15.20 11.27
N ASP A 94 -10.76 -16.39 11.84
CA ASP A 94 -11.16 -17.57 11.06
C ASP A 94 -12.61 -17.46 10.63
N LEU A 95 -12.85 -17.35 9.32
CA LEU A 95 -14.20 -17.27 8.73
C LEU A 95 -15.03 -18.55 8.95
N ASN A 96 -14.39 -19.71 9.22
CA ASN A 96 -15.09 -20.95 9.56
C ASN A 96 -15.56 -20.99 11.02
N SER A 97 -15.03 -20.10 11.86
CA SER A 97 -15.35 -20.02 13.29
C SER A 97 -15.54 -18.56 13.73
N PRO A 98 -16.43 -17.78 13.07
CA PRO A 98 -16.53 -16.34 13.26
C PRO A 98 -16.97 -15.94 14.68
N GLY A 99 -17.61 -16.85 15.41
CA GLY A 99 -18.04 -16.65 16.80
C GLY A 99 -16.94 -16.85 17.84
N THR A 100 -15.71 -17.13 17.44
CA THR A 100 -14.57 -17.27 18.35
C THR A 100 -13.71 -16.01 18.33
N VAL A 101 -13.34 -15.51 19.50
CA VAL A 101 -12.40 -14.37 19.59
C VAL A 101 -10.97 -14.91 19.47
N TYR A 102 -10.30 -14.57 18.37
CA TYR A 102 -8.92 -14.97 18.07
C TYR A 102 -7.88 -13.90 18.42
N ASN A 103 -8.31 -12.67 18.63
CA ASN A 103 -7.42 -11.54 18.83
C ASN A 103 -7.02 -11.44 20.30
N ASP A 104 -5.84 -11.95 20.64
CA ASP A 104 -5.26 -11.90 21.99
C ASP A 104 -5.11 -10.47 22.52
N PHE A 105 -4.94 -9.48 21.65
CA PHE A 105 -4.88 -8.08 22.06
C PHE A 105 -6.22 -7.61 22.63
N LEU A 106 -7.35 -8.02 22.03
CA LEU A 106 -8.69 -7.66 22.51
C LEU A 106 -9.01 -8.28 23.87
N THR A 107 -8.41 -9.43 24.18
CA THR A 107 -8.63 -10.19 25.41
C THR A 107 -7.54 -9.96 26.47
N SER A 108 -6.49 -9.19 26.12
CA SER A 108 -5.34 -8.95 26.99
C SER A 108 -5.76 -8.38 28.35
N GLY A 109 -5.36 -9.07 29.43
CA GLY A 109 -5.69 -8.67 30.80
C GLY A 109 -7.11 -9.01 31.26
N MET A 110 -7.91 -9.71 30.44
CA MET A 110 -9.25 -10.18 30.81
C MET A 110 -9.19 -11.61 31.37
N THR A 111 -10.09 -11.91 32.32
CA THR A 111 -10.37 -13.29 32.73
C THR A 111 -11.31 -13.94 31.72
N GLU A 112 -11.40 -15.29 31.72
CA GLU A 112 -12.34 -16.02 30.87
C GLU A 112 -13.79 -15.56 31.09
N GLU A 113 -14.18 -15.27 32.33
CA GLU A 113 -15.50 -14.76 32.67
C GLU A 113 -15.76 -13.39 32.04
N GLN A 114 -14.79 -12.48 32.10
CA GLN A 114 -14.87 -11.16 31.47
C GLN A 114 -14.92 -11.26 29.94
N VAL A 115 -14.22 -12.21 29.34
CA VAL A 115 -14.30 -12.46 27.89
C VAL A 115 -15.71 -12.91 27.50
N LEU A 116 -16.30 -13.84 28.27
CA LEU A 116 -17.67 -14.32 28.02
C LEU A 116 -18.72 -13.21 28.21
N GLU A 117 -18.59 -12.39 29.26
CA GLU A 117 -19.50 -11.25 29.49
C GLU A 117 -19.43 -10.20 28.39
N ASN A 118 -18.26 -9.99 27.78
CA ASN A 118 -18.03 -8.99 26.75
C ASN A 118 -17.98 -9.59 25.33
N MET A 119 -18.31 -10.86 25.16
CA MET A 119 -18.14 -11.62 23.92
C MET A 119 -18.67 -10.87 22.67
N ARG A 120 -19.89 -10.35 22.76
CA ARG A 120 -20.52 -9.62 21.66
C ARG A 120 -19.71 -8.40 21.22
N ASP A 121 -19.22 -7.62 22.18
CA ASP A 121 -18.46 -6.40 21.89
C ASP A 121 -17.06 -6.74 21.35
N LEU A 122 -16.45 -7.82 21.84
CA LEU A 122 -15.16 -8.32 21.34
C LEU A 122 -15.29 -8.82 19.91
N LEU A 123 -16.33 -9.60 19.59
CA LEU A 123 -16.60 -10.07 18.23
C LEU A 123 -16.91 -8.90 17.28
N ASN A 124 -17.74 -7.94 17.70
CA ASN A 124 -17.99 -6.75 16.90
C ASN A 124 -16.71 -5.96 16.59
N LYS A 125 -15.76 -5.87 17.53
CA LYS A 125 -14.46 -5.24 17.30
C LYS A 125 -13.59 -6.06 16.36
N GLN A 126 -13.60 -7.39 16.49
CA GLN A 126 -12.81 -8.29 15.66
C GLN A 126 -13.26 -8.31 14.19
N TRP A 127 -14.59 -8.24 13.95
CA TRP A 127 -15.16 -8.27 12.61
C TRP A 127 -15.01 -6.95 11.83
N ARG A 128 -14.56 -5.87 12.48
CA ARG A 128 -14.39 -4.57 11.83
C ARG A 128 -13.25 -4.62 10.82
N SER A 129 -13.51 -4.10 9.62
CA SER A 129 -12.45 -3.74 8.69
C SER A 129 -11.94 -2.34 9.02
N LYS A 130 -10.66 -2.21 9.40
CA LYS A 130 -10.07 -0.90 9.69
C LYS A 130 -10.17 0.04 8.50
N ALA A 131 -10.10 -0.49 7.28
CA ALA A 131 -10.13 0.27 6.05
C ALA A 131 -11.40 1.12 5.85
N ILE A 132 -12.55 0.64 6.37
CA ILE A 132 -13.86 1.26 6.15
C ILE A 132 -14.65 1.55 7.43
N ASN A 133 -14.40 0.79 8.52
CA ASN A 133 -15.19 0.93 9.75
C ASN A 133 -14.50 1.80 10.82
N ASP A 134 -13.21 2.09 10.67
CA ASP A 134 -12.44 2.90 11.61
C ASP A 134 -12.08 4.25 10.98
N THR A 135 -11.90 5.25 11.84
CA THR A 135 -11.46 6.57 11.43
C THR A 135 -10.18 6.95 12.17
N TYR A 136 -9.32 7.71 11.53
CA TYR A 136 -8.07 8.16 12.11
C TYR A 136 -7.69 9.57 11.61
N GLU A 137 -6.79 10.22 12.30
CA GLU A 137 -6.18 11.45 11.81
C GLU A 137 -5.14 11.08 10.72
N PRO A 138 -5.31 11.56 9.47
CA PRO A 138 -4.46 11.13 8.34
C PRO A 138 -3.02 11.61 8.45
N GLY A 139 -2.76 12.63 9.28
CA GLY A 139 -1.45 13.23 9.41
C GLY A 139 -0.89 13.73 8.07
N SER A 140 0.41 13.60 7.89
CA SER A 140 1.10 14.18 6.73
C SER A 140 0.70 13.63 5.36
N THR A 141 -0.02 12.51 5.27
CA THR A 141 -0.60 12.06 4.00
C THR A 141 -1.64 13.04 3.48
N PHE A 142 -2.33 13.74 4.37
CA PHE A 142 -3.30 14.77 3.99
C PHE A 142 -2.68 15.99 3.28
N LYS A 143 -1.38 16.21 3.42
CA LYS A 143 -0.67 17.33 2.75
C LYS A 143 -0.79 17.28 1.23
N THR A 144 -1.06 16.12 0.63
CA THR A 144 -1.35 16.00 -0.79
C THR A 144 -2.60 16.79 -1.17
N LEU A 145 -3.67 16.66 -0.38
CA LEU A 145 -4.90 17.40 -0.62
C LEU A 145 -4.69 18.90 -0.39
N THR A 146 -4.00 19.28 0.69
CA THR A 146 -3.67 20.69 0.97
C THR A 146 -2.81 21.29 -0.14
N LEU A 147 -1.88 20.53 -0.73
CA LEU A 147 -1.08 20.94 -1.88
C LEU A 147 -1.97 21.16 -3.11
N ALA A 148 -2.85 20.22 -3.41
CA ALA A 148 -3.77 20.29 -4.54
C ALA A 148 -4.69 21.53 -4.42
N MET A 149 -5.30 21.75 -3.25
CA MET A 149 -6.11 22.94 -2.95
C MET A 149 -5.34 24.24 -3.20
N ALA A 150 -4.08 24.30 -2.72
CA ALA A 150 -3.26 25.51 -2.78
C ALA A 150 -2.80 25.85 -4.21
N LEU A 151 -2.50 24.83 -5.01
CA LEU A 151 -2.15 24.99 -6.42
C LEU A 151 -3.38 25.40 -7.23
N GLU A 152 -4.53 24.75 -7.02
CA GLU A 152 -5.78 25.08 -7.71
C GLU A 152 -6.22 26.54 -7.45
N GLU A 153 -6.10 26.99 -6.20
CA GLU A 153 -6.41 28.37 -5.80
C GLU A 153 -5.32 29.38 -6.18
N ASN A 154 -4.22 28.93 -6.77
CA ASN A 154 -3.07 29.75 -7.16
C ASN A 154 -2.50 30.58 -5.99
N VAL A 155 -2.64 30.11 -4.73
CA VAL A 155 -2.07 30.78 -3.55
C VAL A 155 -0.60 30.45 -3.33
N VAL A 156 -0.10 29.42 -4.03
CA VAL A 156 1.31 29.03 -4.13
C VAL A 156 1.64 28.56 -5.56
N ASP A 157 2.92 28.60 -5.89
CA ASP A 157 3.51 28.02 -7.09
C ASP A 157 4.83 27.28 -6.74
N LEU A 158 5.47 26.63 -7.72
CA LEU A 158 6.72 25.89 -7.51
C LEU A 158 7.87 26.76 -6.98
N ASN A 159 7.85 28.08 -7.23
CA ASN A 159 8.87 29.04 -6.80
C ASN A 159 8.57 29.64 -5.42
N THR A 160 7.37 29.39 -4.87
CA THR A 160 6.98 29.91 -3.57
C THR A 160 7.92 29.42 -2.48
N GLY A 161 8.59 30.37 -1.80
CA GLY A 161 9.56 30.09 -0.75
C GLY A 161 8.93 29.98 0.63
N PHE A 162 9.46 29.06 1.43
CA PHE A 162 9.07 28.84 2.83
C PHE A 162 10.32 28.76 3.70
N TYR A 163 10.22 29.25 4.94
CA TYR A 163 11.27 29.12 5.92
C TYR A 163 10.79 28.32 7.14
N CYS A 164 11.54 27.32 7.54
CA CYS A 164 11.24 26.48 8.69
C CYS A 164 12.37 26.54 9.73
N SER A 165 12.07 27.08 10.92
CA SER A 165 12.97 27.10 12.06
C SER A 165 12.79 25.91 13.01
N GLY A 166 11.94 24.92 12.64
CA GLY A 166 11.62 23.74 13.46
C GLY A 166 10.31 23.82 14.21
N SER A 167 9.65 24.99 14.23
CA SER A 167 8.32 25.18 14.79
C SER A 167 7.68 26.48 14.27
N VAL A 168 6.38 26.63 14.50
CA VAL A 168 5.61 27.86 14.28
C VAL A 168 4.66 28.10 15.44
N LYS A 169 4.38 29.37 15.76
CA LYS A 169 3.39 29.73 16.77
C LYS A 169 2.10 30.23 16.10
N ILE A 170 0.98 29.66 16.49
CA ILE A 170 -0.37 30.04 16.04
C ILE A 170 -1.23 30.26 17.28
N GLU A 171 -1.77 31.45 17.45
CA GLU A 171 -2.66 31.84 18.57
C GLU A 171 -2.09 31.47 19.97
N GLY A 172 -0.77 31.55 20.13
CA GLY A 172 -0.08 31.23 21.39
C GLY A 172 0.41 29.78 21.49
N GLU A 173 -0.15 28.85 20.73
CA GLU A 173 0.24 27.44 20.68
C GLU A 173 1.47 27.23 19.78
N THR A 174 2.37 26.34 20.20
CA THR A 174 3.58 26.01 19.45
C THR A 174 3.40 24.68 18.72
N ILE A 175 3.32 24.72 17.39
CA ILE A 175 3.25 23.54 16.53
C ILE A 175 4.66 23.23 16.01
N ASN A 176 5.11 22.01 16.25
CA ASN A 176 6.46 21.58 15.92
C ASN A 176 6.52 20.93 14.52
N CYS A 177 7.67 21.11 13.86
CA CYS A 177 8.03 20.32 12.70
C CYS A 177 8.68 18.98 13.14
N SER A 178 8.61 17.97 12.27
CA SER A 178 9.37 16.72 12.48
C SER A 178 10.87 17.00 12.68
N LYS A 179 11.44 17.88 11.86
CA LYS A 179 12.79 18.39 12.07
C LYS A 179 12.77 19.58 13.03
N ARG A 180 13.08 19.31 14.30
CA ARG A 180 13.23 20.34 15.35
C ARG A 180 14.35 21.33 15.00
N ALA A 181 14.54 22.36 15.81
CA ALA A 181 15.59 23.37 15.59
C ALA A 181 16.93 22.72 15.17
N PRO A 182 17.60 23.24 14.13
CA PRO A 182 17.36 24.50 13.42
C PRO A 182 16.25 24.45 12.34
N GLY A 183 15.52 23.35 12.19
CA GLY A 183 14.49 23.17 11.18
C GLY A 183 15.03 22.84 9.79
N HIS A 184 14.17 22.98 8.76
CA HIS A 184 14.54 22.71 7.37
C HIS A 184 15.24 23.92 6.70
N GLY A 185 15.16 25.12 7.31
CA GLY A 185 15.68 26.35 6.72
C GLY A 185 14.81 26.83 5.55
N GLN A 186 15.46 27.44 4.55
CA GLN A 186 14.81 27.92 3.33
C GLN A 186 14.51 26.74 2.40
N GLN A 187 13.31 26.68 1.85
CA GLN A 187 12.86 25.64 0.93
C GLN A 187 11.78 26.18 -0.01
N ASN A 188 11.69 25.66 -1.23
CA ASN A 188 10.59 25.90 -2.14
C ASN A 188 9.41 24.96 -1.86
N LEU A 189 8.32 25.05 -2.62
CA LEU A 189 7.11 24.23 -2.43
C LEU A 189 7.41 22.73 -2.51
N THR A 190 8.13 22.29 -3.55
CA THR A 190 8.50 20.88 -3.76
C THR A 190 9.33 20.33 -2.59
N GLN A 191 10.33 21.09 -2.14
CA GLN A 191 11.15 20.71 -0.99
C GLN A 191 10.34 20.70 0.32
N ALA A 192 9.41 21.64 0.49
CA ALA A 192 8.54 21.69 1.68
C ALA A 192 7.62 20.47 1.76
N PHE A 193 7.10 20.01 0.62
CA PHE A 193 6.30 18.77 0.53
C PHE A 193 7.17 17.54 0.79
N ALA A 194 8.31 17.41 0.10
CA ALA A 194 9.23 16.29 0.23
C ALA A 194 9.82 16.14 1.65
N ASN A 195 10.06 17.26 2.34
CA ASN A 195 10.48 17.28 3.74
C ASN A 195 9.31 17.12 4.73
N SER A 196 8.09 16.97 4.25
CA SER A 196 6.89 16.90 5.10
C SER A 196 6.80 18.05 6.12
N CYS A 197 7.15 19.29 5.73
CA CYS A 197 7.37 20.42 6.61
C CYS A 197 6.07 21.02 7.17
N ASN A 198 5.73 20.79 8.45
CA ASN A 198 4.53 21.31 9.09
C ASN A 198 4.42 22.85 9.02
N PRO A 199 5.46 23.67 9.38
CA PRO A 199 5.36 25.12 9.28
C PRO A 199 5.04 25.64 7.88
N ALA A 200 5.56 24.98 6.82
CA ALA A 200 5.23 25.35 5.46
C ALA A 200 3.76 25.07 5.12
N PHE A 201 3.26 23.87 5.48
CA PHE A 201 1.89 23.49 5.21
C PHE A 201 0.86 24.28 6.03
N ILE A 202 1.19 24.65 7.27
CA ILE A 202 0.40 25.60 8.05
C ILE A 202 0.29 26.95 7.30
N ASN A 203 1.41 27.48 6.80
CA ASN A 203 1.41 28.72 6.01
C ASN A 203 0.56 28.58 4.74
N ILE A 204 0.63 27.45 4.05
CA ILE A 204 -0.18 27.14 2.87
C ILE A 204 -1.67 27.14 3.23
N GLY A 205 -2.07 26.39 4.27
CA GLY A 205 -3.47 26.34 4.71
C GLY A 205 -4.02 27.72 5.08
N LEU A 206 -3.21 28.54 5.77
CA LEU A 206 -3.60 29.91 6.11
C LEU A 206 -3.77 30.82 4.88
N ARG A 207 -3.04 30.57 3.78
CA ARG A 207 -3.23 31.28 2.51
C ARG A 207 -4.50 30.85 1.78
N ILE A 208 -4.88 29.57 1.85
CA ILE A 208 -6.15 29.06 1.30
C ILE A 208 -7.33 29.73 2.04
N GLY A 209 -7.22 29.82 3.37
CA GLY A 209 -8.24 30.40 4.25
C GLY A 209 -9.35 29.41 4.61
N ASN A 210 -10.04 29.70 5.70
CA ASN A 210 -10.98 28.79 6.35
C ASN A 210 -12.14 28.34 5.43
N ASP A 211 -12.79 29.29 4.75
CA ASP A 211 -13.99 28.97 3.95
C ASP A 211 -13.67 28.06 2.76
N LYS A 212 -12.61 28.40 2.02
CA LYS A 212 -12.19 27.60 0.86
C LYS A 212 -11.68 26.23 1.29
N PHE A 213 -10.86 26.17 2.35
CA PHE A 213 -10.34 24.90 2.86
C PHE A 213 -11.49 23.96 3.27
N TYR A 214 -12.49 24.51 3.99
CA TYR A 214 -13.66 23.71 4.37
C TYR A 214 -14.48 23.27 3.14
N GLN A 215 -14.61 24.13 2.11
CA GLN A 215 -15.30 23.75 0.88
C GLN A 215 -14.59 22.57 0.19
N TYR A 216 -13.27 22.58 0.10
CA TYR A 216 -12.51 21.45 -0.43
C TYR A 216 -12.67 20.16 0.41
N MET A 217 -12.79 20.27 1.74
CA MET A 217 -13.10 19.09 2.57
C MET A 217 -14.44 18.45 2.16
N LEU A 218 -15.44 19.26 1.78
CA LEU A 218 -16.70 18.78 1.22
C LEU A 218 -16.52 18.20 -0.19
N ASP A 219 -15.79 18.92 -1.04
CA ASP A 219 -15.62 18.56 -2.45
C ASP A 219 -14.82 17.26 -2.62
N PHE A 220 -13.85 16.98 -1.74
CA PHE A 220 -13.14 15.70 -1.65
C PHE A 220 -13.96 14.59 -0.95
N GLY A 221 -15.18 14.85 -0.49
CA GLY A 221 -16.06 13.85 0.12
C GLY A 221 -15.66 13.42 1.54
N LEU A 222 -14.83 14.18 2.25
CA LEU A 222 -14.25 13.77 3.55
C LEU A 222 -15.19 13.98 4.74
N THR A 223 -16.34 14.61 4.54
CA THR A 223 -17.32 14.92 5.61
C THR A 223 -18.47 13.95 5.68
N GLU A 224 -18.55 13.02 4.75
CA GLU A 224 -19.62 12.04 4.61
C GLU A 224 -19.07 10.65 4.29
N LYS A 225 -19.92 9.65 4.19
CA LYS A 225 -19.54 8.32 3.72
C LYS A 225 -19.22 8.38 2.24
N THR A 226 -18.27 7.56 1.78
CA THR A 226 -17.94 7.45 0.36
C THR A 226 -19.06 6.82 -0.46
N GLY A 227 -19.89 6.00 0.18
CA GLY A 227 -20.94 5.22 -0.48
C GLY A 227 -20.41 3.89 -1.05
N VAL A 228 -19.27 3.41 -0.56
CA VAL A 228 -18.78 2.09 -0.93
C VAL A 228 -19.85 1.02 -0.68
N ASP A 229 -20.00 0.10 -1.62
CA ASP A 229 -21.05 -0.92 -1.69
C ASP A 229 -20.88 -2.08 -0.69
N THR A 230 -20.39 -1.76 0.52
CA THR A 230 -20.25 -2.68 1.63
C THR A 230 -20.87 -2.11 2.91
N THR A 231 -21.12 -2.97 3.88
CA THR A 231 -21.79 -2.56 5.11
C THR A 231 -20.84 -2.02 6.16
N GLY A 232 -21.35 -1.11 7.02
CA GLY A 232 -20.62 -0.67 8.21
C GLY A 232 -19.65 0.47 7.99
N GLU A 233 -19.64 1.13 6.82
CA GLU A 233 -18.79 2.29 6.59
C GLU A 233 -18.99 3.36 7.66
N ALA A 234 -17.89 3.80 8.28
CA ALA A 234 -17.89 4.91 9.22
C ALA A 234 -17.91 6.25 8.48
N SER A 235 -18.46 7.27 9.10
CA SER A 235 -18.32 8.65 8.61
C SER A 235 -17.09 9.28 9.22
N GLY A 236 -16.34 10.05 8.42
CA GLY A 236 -15.32 10.95 8.92
C GLY A 236 -15.92 12.00 9.86
N PHE A 237 -15.08 12.57 10.69
CA PHE A 237 -15.46 13.70 11.57
C PHE A 237 -14.62 14.93 11.22
N VAL A 238 -15.28 15.94 10.72
CA VAL A 238 -14.70 17.26 10.44
C VAL A 238 -15.37 18.28 11.35
N ASN A 239 -14.60 18.84 12.30
CA ASN A 239 -15.13 19.84 13.22
C ASN A 239 -15.42 21.16 12.47
N SER A 240 -16.63 21.68 12.66
CA SER A 240 -17.04 22.96 12.09
C SER A 240 -16.20 24.18 12.57
N GLU A 241 -15.40 24.02 13.61
CA GLU A 241 -14.46 25.04 14.10
C GLU A 241 -13.47 25.51 13.02
N ILE A 242 -13.18 24.64 12.02
CA ILE A 242 -12.33 25.04 10.89
C ILE A 242 -12.84 26.32 10.20
N LYS A 243 -14.14 26.60 10.22
CA LYS A 243 -14.73 27.77 9.56
C LYS A 243 -14.31 29.11 10.18
N TYR A 244 -13.84 29.12 11.44
CA TYR A 244 -13.57 30.38 12.15
C TYR A 244 -12.32 30.32 13.05
N SER A 245 -11.68 29.17 13.24
CA SER A 245 -10.48 29.03 14.07
C SER A 245 -9.23 28.95 13.21
N THR A 246 -8.31 29.89 13.41
CA THR A 246 -6.99 29.88 12.75
C THR A 246 -6.16 28.69 13.20
N LEU A 247 -6.26 28.31 14.49
CA LEU A 247 -5.54 27.16 15.03
C LEU A 247 -6.08 25.84 14.46
N ALA A 248 -7.41 25.70 14.35
CA ALA A 248 -8.02 24.55 13.71
C ALA A 248 -7.55 24.40 12.25
N LEU A 249 -7.62 25.47 11.46
CA LEU A 249 -7.13 25.48 10.09
C LEU A 249 -5.65 25.10 9.99
N ALA A 250 -4.82 25.62 10.90
CA ALA A 250 -3.40 25.28 10.96
C ALA A 250 -3.17 23.79 11.18
N CYS A 251 -3.96 23.14 12.06
CA CYS A 251 -3.89 21.68 12.30
C CYS A 251 -4.41 20.88 11.09
N TYR A 252 -5.51 21.29 10.50
CA TYR A 252 -6.09 20.65 9.31
C TYR A 252 -5.11 20.65 8.12
N ALA A 253 -4.38 21.73 7.93
CA ALA A 253 -3.44 21.88 6.82
C ALA A 253 -2.35 20.80 6.75
N PHE A 254 -2.06 20.11 7.85
CA PHE A 254 -1.12 18.98 7.87
C PHE A 254 -1.75 17.68 8.38
N GLY A 255 -3.09 17.60 8.41
CA GLY A 255 -3.84 16.36 8.59
C GLY A 255 -4.15 15.98 10.04
N GLN A 256 -4.28 16.95 10.95
CA GLN A 256 -4.65 16.72 12.35
C GLN A 256 -5.91 17.48 12.76
N ASN A 257 -6.52 17.08 13.88
CA ASN A 257 -7.74 17.62 14.46
C ASN A 257 -9.04 17.29 13.68
N PHE A 258 -9.01 16.27 12.84
CA PHE A 258 -10.18 15.68 12.18
C PHE A 258 -9.89 14.20 11.87
N ASN A 259 -10.93 13.41 11.66
CA ASN A 259 -10.79 12.00 11.36
C ASN A 259 -11.47 11.65 10.03
N VAL A 260 -10.84 10.75 9.27
CA VAL A 260 -11.37 10.19 8.02
C VAL A 260 -11.20 8.68 8.02
N THR A 261 -12.02 7.97 7.25
CA THR A 261 -11.76 6.55 6.98
C THR A 261 -10.60 6.41 5.98
N PRO A 262 -9.80 5.33 6.07
CA PRO A 262 -8.73 5.08 5.11
C PRO A 262 -9.22 5.06 3.65
N ILE A 263 -10.40 4.48 3.39
CA ILE A 263 -10.96 4.43 2.04
C ILE A 263 -11.35 5.82 1.52
N ALA A 264 -11.92 6.69 2.36
CA ALA A 264 -12.26 8.06 1.96
C ALA A 264 -11.01 8.89 1.67
N LEU A 265 -9.96 8.72 2.49
CA LEU A 265 -8.67 9.36 2.23
C LEU A 265 -8.07 8.88 0.92
N LEU A 266 -8.10 7.57 0.64
CA LEU A 266 -7.52 7.00 -0.58
C LEU A 266 -8.27 7.49 -1.83
N ALA A 267 -9.60 7.53 -1.81
CA ALA A 267 -10.41 8.07 -2.90
C ALA A 267 -10.10 9.55 -3.17
N ALA A 268 -9.96 10.36 -2.11
CA ALA A 268 -9.56 11.76 -2.23
C ALA A 268 -8.12 11.92 -2.77
N GLN A 269 -7.20 11.05 -2.39
CA GLN A 269 -5.84 11.00 -2.92
C GLN A 269 -5.82 10.64 -4.41
N CYS A 270 -6.65 9.65 -4.83
CA CYS A 270 -6.81 9.32 -6.25
C CYS A 270 -7.24 10.54 -7.06
N ALA A 271 -8.21 11.31 -6.55
CA ALA A 271 -8.65 12.54 -7.21
C ALA A 271 -7.53 13.59 -7.35
N CYS A 272 -6.53 13.60 -6.47
CA CYS A 272 -5.40 14.52 -6.61
C CYS A 272 -4.46 14.18 -7.78
N VAL A 273 -4.48 12.93 -8.29
CA VAL A 273 -3.50 12.45 -9.28
C VAL A 273 -4.08 11.96 -10.61
N ASN A 274 -5.41 11.83 -10.72
CA ASN A 274 -6.10 11.29 -11.90
C ASN A 274 -6.75 12.36 -12.81
N GLY A 275 -6.33 13.61 -12.71
CA GLY A 275 -6.97 14.74 -13.41
C GLY A 275 -8.03 15.46 -12.59
N GLY A 276 -8.13 15.16 -11.30
CA GLY A 276 -9.05 15.83 -10.37
C GLY A 276 -10.37 15.11 -10.14
N TYR A 277 -10.58 13.92 -10.69
CA TYR A 277 -11.87 13.23 -10.69
C TYR A 277 -12.05 12.37 -9.44
N LEU A 278 -13.06 12.70 -8.62
CA LEU A 278 -13.45 11.92 -7.46
C LEU A 278 -14.43 10.81 -7.89
N TYR A 279 -14.09 9.56 -7.59
CA TYR A 279 -14.94 8.39 -7.82
C TYR A 279 -15.48 7.84 -6.51
N THR A 280 -16.65 7.21 -6.55
CA THR A 280 -17.15 6.38 -5.45
C THR A 280 -16.36 5.07 -5.43
N PRO A 281 -15.70 4.70 -4.33
CA PRO A 281 -15.09 3.38 -4.21
C PRO A 281 -16.13 2.27 -4.30
N TYR A 282 -15.80 1.14 -4.95
CA TYR A 282 -16.72 0.02 -5.08
C TYR A 282 -15.98 -1.32 -5.12
N LEU A 283 -16.69 -2.37 -4.73
CA LEU A 283 -16.23 -3.76 -4.71
C LEU A 283 -17.02 -4.64 -5.68
N VAL A 284 -18.26 -4.26 -6.00
CA VAL A 284 -19.16 -5.02 -6.88
C VAL A 284 -19.16 -4.37 -8.26
N GLU A 285 -18.56 -5.04 -9.23
CA GLU A 285 -18.54 -4.58 -10.61
C GLU A 285 -19.88 -4.86 -11.29
N GLU A 286 -20.41 -6.09 -11.12
CA GLU A 286 -21.57 -6.55 -11.86
C GLU A 286 -22.29 -7.66 -11.08
N ILE A 287 -23.62 -7.71 -11.21
CA ILE A 287 -24.46 -8.79 -10.71
C ILE A 287 -25.15 -9.42 -11.92
N THR A 288 -25.03 -10.75 -12.10
CA THR A 288 -25.68 -11.49 -13.18
C THR A 288 -26.67 -12.53 -12.63
N ASP A 289 -27.73 -12.80 -13.39
CA ASP A 289 -28.63 -13.90 -13.13
C ASP A 289 -28.02 -15.24 -13.61
N GLN A 290 -28.74 -16.34 -13.40
CA GLN A 290 -28.30 -17.68 -13.79
C GLN A 290 -28.12 -17.89 -15.29
N ASP A 291 -28.81 -17.09 -16.10
CA ASP A 291 -28.72 -17.13 -17.56
C ASP A 291 -27.57 -16.26 -18.08
N GLY A 292 -26.84 -15.59 -17.15
CA GLY A 292 -25.75 -14.69 -17.47
C GLY A 292 -26.20 -13.28 -17.90
N ASN A 293 -27.48 -12.94 -17.69
CA ASN A 293 -27.95 -11.59 -17.96
C ASN A 293 -27.54 -10.64 -16.86
N VAL A 294 -27.08 -9.44 -17.23
CA VAL A 294 -26.69 -8.40 -16.27
C VAL A 294 -27.94 -7.85 -15.58
N VAL A 295 -28.04 -8.06 -14.27
CA VAL A 295 -29.08 -7.53 -13.38
C VAL A 295 -28.75 -6.12 -12.91
N SER A 296 -27.47 -5.91 -12.58
CA SER A 296 -26.93 -4.62 -12.17
C SER A 296 -25.46 -4.52 -12.54
N LYS A 297 -25.01 -3.32 -12.88
CA LYS A 297 -23.62 -2.99 -13.18
C LYS A 297 -23.25 -1.68 -12.52
N HIS A 298 -22.03 -1.60 -11.95
CA HIS A 298 -21.51 -0.36 -11.38
C HIS A 298 -21.33 0.70 -12.47
N ASP A 299 -21.68 1.94 -12.14
CA ASP A 299 -21.43 3.11 -12.99
C ASP A 299 -20.16 3.83 -12.49
N SER A 300 -19.08 3.68 -13.25
CA SER A 300 -17.78 4.31 -12.95
C SER A 300 -17.71 5.78 -13.39
N THR A 301 -18.84 6.49 -13.43
CA THR A 301 -18.86 7.93 -13.70
C THR A 301 -18.30 8.68 -12.47
N PRO A 302 -17.39 9.64 -12.65
CA PRO A 302 -16.88 10.41 -11.52
C PRO A 302 -17.99 11.22 -10.86
N VAL A 303 -17.96 11.29 -9.52
CA VAL A 303 -18.91 12.08 -8.73
C VAL A 303 -18.78 13.57 -9.06
N ARG A 304 -17.54 14.05 -9.21
CA ARG A 304 -17.18 15.42 -9.57
C ARG A 304 -15.70 15.54 -9.93
N GLN A 305 -15.33 16.63 -10.57
CA GLN A 305 -13.94 17.07 -10.67
C GLN A 305 -13.66 18.09 -9.55
N VAL A 306 -12.67 17.82 -8.71
CA VAL A 306 -12.34 18.65 -7.52
C VAL A 306 -11.24 19.65 -7.82
N VAL A 307 -10.26 19.26 -8.64
CA VAL A 307 -9.15 20.12 -9.09
C VAL A 307 -8.96 19.94 -10.61
N SER A 308 -8.24 20.86 -11.24
CA SER A 308 -7.94 20.80 -12.66
C SER A 308 -6.92 19.70 -13.01
N GLU A 309 -6.87 19.29 -14.28
CA GLU A 309 -5.87 18.36 -14.79
C GLU A 309 -4.45 18.92 -14.64
N GLU A 310 -4.28 20.24 -14.81
CA GLU A 310 -3.02 20.95 -14.63
C GLU A 310 -2.53 20.86 -13.17
N THR A 311 -3.42 21.10 -12.21
CA THR A 311 -3.12 20.96 -10.78
C THR A 311 -2.74 19.52 -10.46
N SER A 312 -3.50 18.54 -10.97
CA SER A 312 -3.24 17.12 -10.78
C SER A 312 -1.87 16.72 -11.32
N ALA A 313 -1.46 17.21 -12.48
CA ALA A 313 -0.15 16.96 -13.06
C ALA A 313 0.99 17.48 -12.16
N LEU A 314 0.86 18.72 -11.64
CA LEU A 314 1.85 19.30 -10.72
C LEU A 314 1.93 18.52 -9.40
N VAL A 315 0.80 18.03 -8.89
CA VAL A 315 0.77 17.21 -7.68
C VAL A 315 1.52 15.89 -7.90
N ARG A 316 1.31 15.21 -9.05
CA ARG A 316 2.05 13.99 -9.40
C ARG A 316 3.57 14.21 -9.40
N ASP A 317 4.04 15.26 -10.06
CA ASP A 317 5.48 15.58 -10.14
C ASP A 317 6.08 15.83 -8.74
N ILE A 318 5.35 16.54 -7.88
CA ILE A 318 5.80 16.84 -6.51
C ILE A 318 5.80 15.56 -5.65
N MET A 319 4.81 14.68 -5.81
CA MET A 319 4.73 13.41 -5.10
C MET A 319 5.80 12.41 -5.58
N GLU A 320 6.17 12.42 -6.86
CA GLU A 320 7.31 11.65 -7.37
C GLU A 320 8.64 12.16 -6.77
N TYR A 321 8.81 13.48 -6.69
CA TYR A 321 9.99 14.07 -6.05
C TYR A 321 10.09 13.69 -4.57
N GLU A 322 8.98 13.54 -3.85
CA GLU A 322 8.95 13.07 -2.45
C GLU A 322 9.52 11.66 -2.33
N VAL A 323 9.16 10.76 -3.26
CA VAL A 323 9.67 9.37 -3.26
C VAL A 323 11.10 9.28 -3.79
N THR A 324 11.53 10.16 -4.66
CA THR A 324 12.92 10.15 -5.15
C THR A 324 13.90 10.82 -4.19
N SER A 325 13.49 11.89 -3.51
CA SER A 325 14.39 12.79 -2.77
C SER A 325 13.94 13.14 -1.35
N GLY A 326 12.69 12.80 -0.98
CA GLY A 326 12.07 13.18 0.29
C GLY A 326 12.02 12.08 1.33
N THR A 327 10.97 12.15 2.17
CA THR A 327 10.73 11.21 3.27
C THR A 327 10.26 9.84 2.77
N GLY A 328 9.74 9.74 1.54
CA GLY A 328 9.25 8.50 0.91
C GLY A 328 10.29 7.68 0.14
N LYS A 329 11.56 8.06 0.15
CA LYS A 329 12.59 7.44 -0.70
C LYS A 329 12.79 5.93 -0.49
N ASN A 330 12.37 5.39 0.64
CA ASN A 330 12.35 3.95 0.89
C ASN A 330 11.19 3.23 0.18
N GLY A 331 10.26 3.97 -0.42
CA GLY A 331 9.15 3.48 -1.23
C GLY A 331 9.46 3.36 -2.73
N GLN A 332 10.68 3.63 -3.15
CA GLN A 332 11.11 3.47 -4.55
C GLN A 332 11.00 2.02 -5.02
N VAL A 333 10.60 1.84 -6.28
CA VAL A 333 10.60 0.55 -6.98
C VAL A 333 11.43 0.72 -8.25
N ALA A 334 12.50 -0.07 -8.37
CA ALA A 334 13.41 0.03 -9.51
C ALA A 334 12.67 -0.18 -10.84
N GLY A 335 12.91 0.69 -11.80
CA GLY A 335 12.26 0.68 -13.10
C GLY A 335 10.86 1.30 -13.13
N TYR A 336 10.33 1.78 -12.00
CA TYR A 336 9.00 2.38 -11.95
C TYR A 336 9.04 3.78 -11.34
N ARG A 337 8.29 4.68 -11.95
CA ARG A 337 8.09 6.02 -11.41
C ARG A 337 7.00 5.96 -10.35
N ILE A 338 7.37 6.11 -9.09
CA ILE A 338 6.46 6.04 -7.95
C ILE A 338 6.25 7.46 -7.40
N GLY A 339 5.00 7.89 -7.29
CA GLY A 339 4.63 9.06 -6.52
C GLY A 339 4.08 8.64 -5.15
N GLY A 340 4.29 9.44 -4.10
CA GLY A 340 3.78 9.06 -2.79
C GLY A 340 3.92 10.12 -1.72
N LYS A 341 3.40 9.80 -0.52
CA LYS A 341 3.51 10.62 0.67
C LYS A 341 3.52 9.76 1.94
N THR A 342 4.52 10.01 2.79
CA THR A 342 4.61 9.42 4.13
C THR A 342 3.69 10.12 5.13
N GLY A 343 3.21 9.38 6.12
CA GLY A 343 2.42 9.89 7.23
C GLY A 343 2.91 9.36 8.57
N THR A 344 2.88 10.25 9.55
CA THR A 344 3.05 9.92 10.97
C THR A 344 2.08 10.82 11.72
N ALA A 345 1.05 10.25 12.30
CA ALA A 345 -0.02 10.96 12.98
C ALA A 345 -0.05 10.59 14.46
N ASP A 346 -0.05 11.58 15.35
CA ASP A 346 -0.24 11.37 16.78
C ASP A 346 -1.71 11.02 17.08
N LYS A 347 -1.94 10.07 17.99
CA LYS A 347 -3.28 9.69 18.46
C LYS A 347 -3.65 10.43 19.72
N VAL A 348 -4.91 10.81 19.86
CA VAL A 348 -5.48 11.29 21.12
C VAL A 348 -5.31 10.20 22.19
N GLY A 349 -4.68 10.56 23.31
CA GLY A 349 -4.38 9.60 24.37
C GLY A 349 -2.99 8.94 24.29
N GLY A 350 -2.24 9.25 23.26
CA GLY A 350 -0.87 8.76 23.02
C GLY A 350 -0.81 7.61 22.02
N GLY A 351 0.37 7.33 21.51
CA GLY A 351 0.59 6.45 20.37
C GLY A 351 0.66 7.20 19.05
N VAL A 352 0.99 6.51 17.99
CA VAL A 352 1.07 7.07 16.63
C VAL A 352 0.51 6.06 15.61
N ILE A 353 -0.03 6.55 14.50
CA ILE A 353 -0.27 5.76 13.30
C ILE A 353 0.77 6.18 12.28
N VAL A 354 1.47 5.22 11.70
CA VAL A 354 2.40 5.45 10.59
C VAL A 354 1.80 4.91 9.30
N SER A 355 1.97 5.67 8.22
CA SER A 355 1.34 5.35 6.94
C SER A 355 2.21 5.76 5.75
N PHE A 356 1.90 5.15 4.61
CA PHE A 356 2.44 5.56 3.32
C PHE A 356 1.37 5.37 2.25
N VAL A 357 1.10 6.42 1.50
CA VAL A 357 0.30 6.36 0.28
C VAL A 357 1.22 6.46 -0.90
N CYS A 358 1.04 5.61 -1.91
CA CYS A 358 1.81 5.64 -3.14
C CYS A 358 0.99 5.21 -4.34
N PHE A 359 1.38 5.69 -5.51
CA PHE A 359 0.74 5.37 -6.77
C PHE A 359 1.78 5.18 -7.87
N ALA A 360 1.40 4.48 -8.91
CA ALA A 360 2.22 4.23 -10.09
C ALA A 360 1.40 3.96 -11.36
N PRO A 361 1.99 4.23 -12.55
CA PRO A 361 3.16 5.09 -12.78
C PRO A 361 2.89 6.56 -12.41
N ALA A 362 3.91 7.35 -12.07
CA ALA A 362 3.69 8.73 -11.66
C ALA A 362 3.21 9.64 -12.79
N ASP A 363 3.58 9.34 -14.03
CA ASP A 363 3.18 10.08 -15.24
C ASP A 363 1.80 9.66 -15.78
N ASP A 364 1.37 8.41 -15.56
CA ASP A 364 0.06 7.87 -15.96
C ASP A 364 -0.50 6.96 -14.87
N PRO A 365 -1.03 7.50 -13.76
CA PRO A 365 -1.45 6.72 -12.60
C PRO A 365 -2.51 5.69 -12.93
N GLN A 366 -2.24 4.42 -12.62
CA GLN A 366 -3.15 3.29 -12.79
C GLN A 366 -3.64 2.76 -11.44
N VAL A 367 -2.74 2.64 -10.47
CA VAL A 367 -3.02 2.05 -9.17
C VAL A 367 -2.49 2.92 -8.05
N MET A 368 -3.27 3.05 -6.97
CA MET A 368 -2.86 3.70 -5.73
C MET A 368 -3.04 2.74 -4.56
N MET A 369 -2.08 2.76 -3.65
CA MET A 369 -2.09 1.97 -2.42
C MET A 369 -1.88 2.85 -1.19
N LEU A 370 -2.66 2.59 -0.16
CA LEU A 370 -2.44 3.08 1.20
C LEU A 370 -2.10 1.90 2.10
N LEU A 371 -1.02 2.01 2.85
CA LEU A 371 -0.69 1.10 3.95
C LEU A 371 -0.61 1.90 5.24
N THR A 372 -1.14 1.34 6.33
CA THR A 372 -1.04 1.90 7.69
C THR A 372 -0.62 0.87 8.70
N LEU A 373 0.02 1.30 9.77
CA LEU A 373 0.36 0.50 10.93
C LEU A 373 0.04 1.29 12.20
N ASP A 374 -0.84 0.72 13.03
CA ASP A 374 -1.33 1.35 14.25
C ASP A 374 -0.41 1.06 15.45
N GLU A 375 0.05 2.10 16.11
CA GLU A 375 0.90 2.04 17.31
C GLU A 375 2.10 1.09 17.16
N PRO A 376 3.00 1.33 16.19
CA PRO A 376 4.16 0.47 16.00
C PRO A 376 5.05 0.42 17.24
N SER A 377 5.74 -0.71 17.42
CA SER A 377 6.69 -0.92 18.51
C SER A 377 7.88 0.03 18.40
N LYS A 378 8.20 0.71 19.48
CA LYS A 378 9.38 1.58 19.61
C LYS A 378 10.68 0.80 19.88
N TRP A 379 10.58 -0.51 20.09
CA TRP A 379 11.68 -1.37 20.52
C TRP A 379 12.36 -2.13 19.38
N THR A 380 11.92 -1.93 18.14
CA THR A 380 12.48 -2.60 16.95
C THR A 380 13.84 -2.06 16.51
N GLY A 381 14.29 -0.93 17.09
CA GLY A 381 15.51 -0.23 16.65
C GLY A 381 15.31 0.62 15.37
N THR A 382 14.14 0.55 14.74
CA THR A 382 13.78 1.38 13.59
C THR A 382 13.14 2.68 14.08
N TYR A 383 13.51 3.81 13.47
CA TYR A 383 12.86 5.09 13.77
C TYR A 383 11.38 5.01 13.36
N VAL A 384 10.49 5.34 14.29
CA VAL A 384 9.03 5.24 14.10
C VAL A 384 8.58 6.32 13.13
N SER A 385 8.29 5.93 11.91
CA SER A 385 7.76 6.80 10.86
C SER A 385 7.25 5.99 9.66
N GLY A 386 6.37 6.58 8.85
CA GLY A 386 5.88 5.97 7.62
C GLY A 386 7.00 5.65 6.64
N GLY A 387 7.97 6.56 6.51
CA GLY A 387 9.10 6.41 5.61
C GLY A 387 10.09 5.30 5.96
N ASN A 388 10.20 4.93 7.25
CA ASN A 388 11.13 3.87 7.68
C ASN A 388 10.45 2.51 7.91
N MET A 389 9.18 2.50 8.25
CA MET A 389 8.46 1.26 8.58
C MET A 389 7.55 0.82 7.43
N VAL A 390 6.76 1.73 6.87
CA VAL A 390 5.71 1.40 5.91
C VAL A 390 6.21 1.48 4.46
N ALA A 391 6.92 2.53 4.08
CA ALA A 391 7.38 2.74 2.70
C ALA A 391 8.23 1.57 2.14
N PRO A 392 9.16 0.94 2.91
CA PRO A 392 9.87 -0.25 2.41
C PRO A 392 8.95 -1.41 2.06
N VAL A 393 7.94 -1.67 2.88
CA VAL A 393 6.97 -2.76 2.62
C VAL A 393 6.10 -2.41 1.42
N ALA A 394 5.66 -1.15 1.31
CA ALA A 394 4.92 -0.66 0.14
C ALA A 394 5.73 -0.83 -1.15
N SER A 395 7.04 -0.55 -1.12
CA SER A 395 7.95 -0.80 -2.25
C SER A 395 7.94 -2.28 -2.68
N SER A 396 7.97 -3.21 -1.72
CA SER A 396 7.90 -4.64 -2.01
C SER A 396 6.57 -5.04 -2.63
N VAL A 397 5.45 -4.58 -2.07
CA VAL A 397 4.10 -4.88 -2.59
C VAL A 397 3.92 -4.31 -4.00
N MET A 398 4.27 -3.04 -4.23
CA MET A 398 4.18 -2.42 -5.56
C MET A 398 5.11 -3.12 -6.57
N GLY A 399 6.29 -3.55 -6.15
CA GLY A 399 7.22 -4.29 -7.01
C GLY A 399 6.67 -5.62 -7.54
N GLU A 400 5.71 -6.23 -6.84
CA GLU A 400 5.00 -7.44 -7.29
C GLU A 400 3.73 -7.11 -8.08
N ILE A 401 3.00 -6.05 -7.71
CA ILE A 401 1.72 -5.68 -8.34
C ILE A 401 1.94 -5.06 -9.73
N LEU A 402 2.92 -4.18 -9.90
CA LEU A 402 3.09 -3.44 -11.15
C LEU A 402 3.38 -4.33 -12.36
N PRO A 403 4.31 -5.31 -12.29
CA PRO A 403 4.50 -6.25 -13.40
C PRO A 403 3.27 -7.13 -13.64
N TYR A 404 2.54 -7.51 -12.59
CA TYR A 404 1.30 -8.28 -12.72
C TYR A 404 0.21 -7.52 -13.47
N LEU A 405 0.08 -6.21 -13.24
CA LEU A 405 -0.81 -5.33 -13.97
C LEU A 405 -0.36 -5.04 -15.42
N GLY A 406 0.78 -5.61 -15.84
CA GLY A 406 1.32 -5.41 -17.19
C GLY A 406 1.98 -4.04 -17.38
N ILE A 407 2.30 -3.34 -16.30
CA ILE A 407 3.02 -2.07 -16.36
C ILE A 407 4.49 -2.37 -16.57
N GLU A 408 5.01 -1.99 -17.74
CA GLU A 408 6.39 -2.29 -18.12
C GLU A 408 7.38 -1.38 -17.37
N PRO A 409 8.48 -1.94 -16.82
CA PRO A 409 9.49 -1.14 -16.16
C PRO A 409 10.32 -0.32 -17.14
N SER A 410 10.60 0.93 -16.79
CA SER A 410 11.49 1.85 -17.52
C SER A 410 12.68 2.23 -16.64
N TYR A 411 13.80 1.59 -16.85
CA TYR A 411 14.98 1.77 -16.01
C TYR A 411 15.85 2.96 -16.45
N THR A 412 16.32 3.75 -15.49
CA THR A 412 17.40 4.72 -15.71
C THR A 412 18.73 3.99 -15.91
N ALA A 413 19.74 4.69 -16.46
CA ALA A 413 21.08 4.11 -16.66
C ALA A 413 21.73 3.64 -15.34
N GLU A 414 21.41 4.27 -14.23
CA GLU A 414 21.90 3.92 -12.88
C GLU A 414 21.18 2.69 -12.34
N GLU A 415 19.88 2.60 -12.56
CA GLU A 415 19.04 1.45 -12.17
C GLU A 415 19.33 0.22 -13.04
N LEU A 416 19.69 0.40 -14.32
CA LEU A 416 20.06 -0.69 -15.22
C LEU A 416 21.19 -1.56 -14.68
N VAL A 417 22.06 -1.04 -13.82
CA VAL A 417 23.14 -1.82 -13.16
C VAL A 417 22.57 -2.85 -12.19
N GLY A 418 21.38 -2.61 -11.63
CA GLY A 418 20.68 -3.51 -10.70
C GLY A 418 19.35 -4.08 -11.23
N ALA A 419 18.94 -3.69 -12.44
CA ALA A 419 17.66 -4.09 -13.01
C ALA A 419 17.60 -5.59 -13.28
N ASP A 420 16.44 -6.15 -13.02
CA ASP A 420 16.16 -7.56 -13.33
C ASP A 420 15.98 -7.75 -14.85
N LYS A 421 16.63 -8.77 -15.38
CA LYS A 421 16.54 -9.19 -16.79
C LYS A 421 16.26 -10.67 -16.89
N THR A 422 15.52 -11.06 -17.92
CA THR A 422 15.29 -12.47 -18.24
C THR A 422 16.55 -13.06 -18.86
N VAL A 423 17.06 -14.13 -18.29
CA VAL A 423 18.22 -14.86 -18.80
C VAL A 423 17.86 -15.54 -20.12
N PRO A 424 18.56 -15.27 -21.24
CA PRO A 424 18.31 -15.98 -22.49
C PRO A 424 18.62 -17.48 -22.35
N ASN A 425 17.79 -18.32 -22.92
CA ASN A 425 18.13 -19.74 -23.04
C ASN A 425 19.22 -19.93 -24.13
N VAL A 426 20.38 -20.37 -23.73
CA VAL A 426 21.52 -20.63 -24.62
C VAL A 426 21.98 -22.11 -24.64
N VAL A 427 21.23 -22.98 -23.96
CA VAL A 427 21.50 -24.44 -24.00
C VAL A 427 21.31 -24.96 -25.42
N GLY A 428 22.25 -25.78 -25.87
CA GLY A 428 22.29 -26.31 -27.23
C GLY A 428 22.97 -25.41 -28.25
N LEU A 429 23.33 -24.16 -27.91
CA LEU A 429 24.10 -23.28 -28.79
C LEU A 429 25.59 -23.58 -28.73
N SER A 430 26.34 -23.21 -29.78
CA SER A 430 27.78 -23.18 -29.71
C SER A 430 28.25 -22.13 -28.68
N LYS A 431 29.43 -22.31 -28.12
CA LYS A 431 30.04 -21.37 -27.16
C LYS A 431 30.00 -19.93 -27.67
N ASP A 432 30.37 -19.71 -28.95
CA ASP A 432 30.43 -18.37 -29.54
C ASP A 432 29.03 -17.76 -29.71
N ALA A 433 28.06 -18.55 -30.19
CA ALA A 433 26.68 -18.09 -30.34
C ALA A 433 26.02 -17.79 -28.97
N ALA A 434 26.35 -18.57 -27.94
CA ALA A 434 25.89 -18.33 -26.57
C ALA A 434 26.49 -17.04 -26.00
N ALA A 435 27.80 -16.83 -26.21
CA ALA A 435 28.52 -15.62 -25.81
C ALA A 435 27.93 -14.35 -26.45
N GLU A 436 27.69 -14.41 -27.77
CA GLU A 436 27.07 -13.29 -28.50
C GLU A 436 25.67 -12.99 -27.97
N ARG A 437 24.83 -14.04 -27.77
CA ARG A 437 23.46 -13.88 -27.29
C ARG A 437 23.39 -13.33 -25.86
N LEU A 438 24.26 -13.78 -24.96
CA LEU A 438 24.32 -13.25 -23.59
C LEU A 438 24.84 -11.81 -23.56
N SER A 439 25.91 -11.52 -24.30
CA SER A 439 26.47 -10.17 -24.39
C SER A 439 25.51 -9.16 -25.02
N ALA A 440 24.75 -9.55 -26.06
CA ALA A 440 23.71 -8.72 -26.66
C ALA A 440 22.57 -8.39 -25.67
N ASN A 441 22.33 -9.25 -24.68
CA ASN A 441 21.40 -9.01 -23.58
C ASN A 441 22.06 -8.40 -22.33
N GLY A 442 23.34 -8.03 -22.40
CA GLY A 442 24.07 -7.32 -21.35
C GLY A 442 24.49 -8.20 -20.17
N PHE A 443 24.53 -9.53 -20.33
CA PHE A 443 25.04 -10.45 -19.30
C PHE A 443 26.52 -10.75 -19.47
N SER A 444 27.24 -10.78 -18.34
CA SER A 444 28.54 -11.44 -18.26
C SER A 444 28.35 -12.95 -18.10
N PHE A 445 29.35 -13.73 -18.53
CA PHE A 445 29.30 -15.18 -18.37
C PHE A 445 30.69 -15.75 -18.14
N ARG A 446 30.73 -16.95 -17.54
CA ARG A 446 31.92 -17.79 -17.45
C ARG A 446 31.59 -19.21 -17.89
N THR A 447 32.61 -19.96 -18.33
CA THR A 447 32.45 -21.33 -18.81
C THR A 447 33.04 -22.34 -17.84
N VAL A 448 32.37 -23.51 -17.73
CA VAL A 448 32.85 -24.68 -16.99
C VAL A 448 32.88 -25.88 -17.93
N GLY A 449 34.05 -26.49 -18.06
CA GLY A 449 34.31 -27.55 -19.06
C GLY A 449 34.97 -26.99 -20.33
N SER A 450 35.17 -27.88 -21.32
CA SER A 450 35.97 -27.60 -22.53
C SER A 450 35.27 -28.03 -23.83
N GLY A 451 33.97 -28.29 -23.82
CA GLY A 451 33.19 -28.61 -25.03
C GLY A 451 32.90 -27.38 -25.88
N ASP A 452 32.45 -27.59 -27.13
CA ASP A 452 32.09 -26.51 -28.07
C ASP A 452 30.61 -26.13 -28.00
N THR A 453 29.81 -26.86 -27.25
CA THR A 453 28.34 -26.67 -27.15
C THR A 453 27.94 -26.52 -25.68
N VAL A 454 27.05 -25.59 -25.38
CA VAL A 454 26.47 -25.39 -24.05
C VAL A 454 25.52 -26.56 -23.73
N THR A 455 25.90 -27.38 -22.76
CA THR A 455 25.10 -28.53 -22.30
C THR A 455 24.10 -28.15 -21.22
N ASP A 456 24.41 -27.14 -20.41
CA ASP A 456 23.54 -26.58 -19.36
C ASP A 456 23.96 -25.13 -19.04
N GLN A 457 23.11 -24.39 -18.34
CA GLN A 457 23.38 -23.03 -17.87
C GLN A 457 22.83 -22.79 -16.46
N THR A 458 23.47 -21.89 -15.71
CA THR A 458 22.99 -21.42 -14.42
C THR A 458 23.15 -19.89 -14.34
N PRO A 459 22.07 -19.13 -14.06
CA PRO A 459 20.67 -19.54 -13.92
C PRO A 459 20.07 -20.10 -15.21
N ALA A 460 18.96 -20.84 -15.07
CA ALA A 460 18.25 -21.42 -16.21
C ALA A 460 17.72 -20.34 -17.17
N GLY A 461 17.55 -20.68 -18.44
CA GLY A 461 16.87 -19.80 -19.41
C GLY A 461 15.45 -19.49 -18.94
N GLY A 462 15.06 -18.20 -19.04
CA GLY A 462 13.80 -17.71 -18.52
C GLY A 462 13.84 -17.25 -17.06
N ALA A 463 14.92 -17.51 -16.31
CA ALA A 463 15.08 -16.98 -14.96
C ALA A 463 15.21 -15.46 -14.97
N ILE A 464 14.59 -14.79 -14.01
CA ILE A 464 14.68 -13.34 -13.83
C ILE A 464 15.78 -13.07 -12.80
N VAL A 465 16.84 -12.38 -13.22
CA VAL A 465 18.03 -12.10 -12.42
C VAL A 465 18.50 -10.66 -12.62
N PRO A 466 19.23 -10.08 -11.66
CA PRO A 466 19.86 -8.77 -11.86
C PRO A 466 20.77 -8.74 -13.09
N ASN A 467 20.79 -7.63 -13.81
CA ASN A 467 21.64 -7.44 -15.00
C ASN A 467 23.14 -7.67 -14.70
N SER A 468 23.55 -7.49 -13.44
CA SER A 468 24.91 -7.76 -12.96
C SER A 468 25.21 -9.24 -12.74
N ALA A 469 24.24 -10.14 -12.93
CA ALA A 469 24.42 -11.57 -12.74
C ALA A 469 25.40 -12.15 -13.76
N GLU A 470 26.35 -12.97 -13.30
CA GLU A 470 27.23 -13.76 -14.16
C GLU A 470 26.56 -15.11 -14.48
N ILE A 471 26.40 -15.39 -15.77
CA ILE A 471 25.79 -16.65 -16.23
C ILE A 471 26.88 -17.71 -16.35
N ILE A 472 26.67 -18.87 -15.74
CA ILE A 472 27.58 -20.02 -15.84
C ILE A 472 27.12 -20.90 -17.00
N LEU A 473 28.02 -21.14 -17.97
CA LEU A 473 27.80 -22.03 -19.09
C LEU A 473 28.58 -23.33 -18.89
N TYR A 474 27.87 -24.45 -18.89
CA TYR A 474 28.48 -25.78 -18.81
C TYR A 474 28.73 -26.30 -20.23
N LEU A 475 30.01 -26.60 -20.54
CA LEU A 475 30.47 -27.09 -21.84
C LEU A 475 30.88 -28.56 -21.70
N GLY A 476 29.90 -29.48 -21.62
CA GLY A 476 30.12 -30.90 -21.41
C GLY A 476 30.51 -31.29 -19.97
N ALA A 477 30.63 -30.31 -19.07
CA ALA A 477 30.74 -30.56 -17.63
C ALA A 477 29.36 -30.77 -17.02
N GLU A 478 29.28 -31.65 -16.01
CA GLU A 478 28.05 -31.79 -15.23
C GLU A 478 27.79 -30.51 -14.44
N LYS A 479 26.52 -30.08 -14.40
CA LYS A 479 26.08 -28.98 -13.55
C LYS A 479 26.31 -29.38 -12.10
N SER A 480 26.99 -28.51 -11.33
CA SER A 480 27.15 -28.73 -9.90
C SER A 480 25.79 -28.81 -9.24
N THR A 481 25.55 -29.89 -8.52
CA THR A 481 24.39 -30.10 -7.65
C THR A 481 24.66 -29.61 -6.22
N ASP A 482 25.81 -28.94 -6.02
CA ASP A 482 26.18 -28.42 -4.71
C ASP A 482 25.14 -27.40 -4.24
N LYS A 483 24.63 -27.62 -3.05
CA LYS A 483 23.75 -26.69 -2.40
C LYS A 483 24.56 -25.59 -1.72
N CYS A 484 24.08 -24.38 -1.86
CA CYS A 484 24.63 -23.18 -1.22
C CYS A 484 23.80 -22.84 0.01
N ILE A 485 24.46 -22.37 1.05
CA ILE A 485 23.77 -21.86 2.26
C ILE A 485 23.57 -20.36 2.13
N VAL A 486 22.34 -19.89 2.24
CA VAL A 486 22.01 -18.48 2.18
C VAL A 486 22.62 -17.75 3.39
N PRO A 487 23.51 -16.74 3.16
CA PRO A 487 24.11 -15.99 4.25
C PRO A 487 23.11 -15.01 4.89
N ASN A 488 23.35 -14.62 6.15
CA ASN A 488 22.65 -13.49 6.75
C ASN A 488 23.28 -12.18 6.26
N VAL A 489 22.46 -11.34 5.60
CA VAL A 489 22.86 -10.03 5.10
C VAL A 489 22.07 -8.88 5.73
N VAL A 490 21.13 -9.16 6.60
CA VAL A 490 20.36 -8.11 7.31
C VAL A 490 21.32 -7.28 8.17
N GLY A 491 21.23 -5.95 8.04
CA GLY A 491 22.13 -4.97 8.66
C GLY A 491 23.36 -4.60 7.83
N ASP A 492 23.68 -5.33 6.75
CA ASP A 492 24.83 -5.05 5.90
C ASP A 492 24.60 -3.84 4.98
N SER A 493 25.69 -3.23 4.52
CA SER A 493 25.64 -2.32 3.37
C SER A 493 25.41 -3.12 2.08
N ALA A 494 24.96 -2.47 1.01
CA ALA A 494 24.74 -3.14 -0.28
C ALA A 494 26.00 -3.84 -0.80
N ALA A 495 27.17 -3.21 -0.65
CA ALA A 495 28.44 -3.82 -1.04
C ALA A 495 28.78 -5.08 -0.21
N THR A 496 28.57 -5.02 1.11
CA THR A 496 28.85 -6.16 2.00
C THR A 496 27.86 -7.30 1.76
N ALA A 497 26.58 -6.98 1.59
CA ALA A 497 25.54 -7.96 1.28
C ALA A 497 25.84 -8.69 -0.04
N ASN A 498 26.16 -7.92 -1.09
CA ASN A 498 26.53 -8.50 -2.40
C ASN A 498 27.75 -9.43 -2.28
N GLN A 499 28.81 -8.98 -1.60
CA GLN A 499 30.00 -9.81 -1.38
C GLN A 499 29.68 -11.15 -0.70
N LYS A 500 28.84 -11.12 0.36
CA LYS A 500 28.46 -12.35 1.08
C LYS A 500 27.65 -13.29 0.21
N ILE A 501 26.66 -12.77 -0.54
CA ILE A 501 25.78 -13.55 -1.41
C ILE A 501 26.57 -14.16 -2.57
N VAL A 502 27.41 -13.37 -3.25
CA VAL A 502 28.24 -13.85 -4.35
C VAL A 502 29.27 -14.90 -3.87
N ASN A 503 29.91 -14.67 -2.71
CA ASN A 503 30.85 -15.63 -2.13
C ASN A 503 30.17 -16.97 -1.75
N ALA A 504 28.86 -16.95 -1.48
CA ALA A 504 28.06 -18.15 -1.25
C ALA A 504 27.60 -18.83 -2.55
N GLY A 505 28.00 -18.34 -3.73
CA GLY A 505 27.57 -18.90 -5.02
C GLY A 505 26.14 -18.52 -5.43
N LEU A 506 25.59 -17.46 -4.85
CA LEU A 506 24.23 -16.98 -5.04
C LEU A 506 24.23 -15.63 -5.78
N ILE A 507 23.07 -15.17 -6.20
CA ILE A 507 22.87 -13.90 -6.91
C ILE A 507 22.07 -12.94 -6.02
N MET A 508 22.50 -11.69 -5.88
CA MET A 508 21.79 -10.68 -5.13
C MET A 508 20.83 -9.89 -6.02
N GLY A 509 19.54 -9.92 -5.73
CA GLY A 509 18.57 -8.93 -6.21
C GLY A 509 18.44 -7.78 -5.21
N VAL A 510 18.15 -6.57 -5.70
CA VAL A 510 18.04 -5.36 -4.85
C VAL A 510 16.62 -4.79 -4.93
N SER A 511 16.08 -4.36 -3.80
CA SER A 511 14.82 -3.60 -3.72
C SER A 511 14.91 -2.50 -2.65
N GLY A 512 14.01 -1.50 -2.71
CA GLY A 512 13.97 -0.38 -1.77
C GLY A 512 15.01 0.71 -2.10
N ALA A 513 15.60 1.34 -1.09
CA ALA A 513 16.56 2.44 -1.27
C ALA A 513 17.81 1.98 -2.04
N THR A 514 17.99 2.49 -3.26
CA THR A 514 19.04 2.01 -4.20
C THR A 514 20.38 2.75 -4.13
N ASN A 515 20.48 3.83 -3.33
CA ASN A 515 21.73 4.58 -3.20
C ASN A 515 22.80 3.79 -2.43
N ALA A 516 23.49 2.90 -3.14
CA ALA A 516 24.50 2.00 -2.58
C ALA A 516 25.71 2.71 -1.95
N SER A 517 25.96 3.98 -2.28
CA SER A 517 27.09 4.77 -1.75
C SER A 517 26.77 5.42 -0.39
N SER A 518 25.53 5.45 0.04
CA SER A 518 25.14 6.05 1.32
C SER A 518 25.51 5.16 2.51
N SER A 519 26.20 5.71 3.50
CA SER A 519 26.52 4.98 4.75
C SER A 519 25.29 4.68 5.61
N THR A 520 24.13 5.27 5.30
CA THR A 520 22.85 5.11 6.03
C THR A 520 21.93 4.07 5.40
N VAL A 521 22.25 3.60 4.18
CA VAL A 521 21.49 2.52 3.51
C VAL A 521 21.94 1.16 4.05
N ARG A 522 20.99 0.36 4.55
CA ARG A 522 21.21 -0.98 5.12
C ARG A 522 20.17 -1.97 4.64
N ALA A 523 20.57 -3.22 4.51
CA ALA A 523 19.67 -4.34 4.29
C ALA A 523 18.73 -4.51 5.49
N ILE A 524 17.43 -4.52 5.25
CA ILE A 524 16.40 -4.67 6.29
C ILE A 524 15.69 -6.02 6.24
N SER A 525 15.68 -6.69 5.08
CA SER A 525 15.18 -8.04 4.91
C SER A 525 15.84 -8.75 3.73
N GLN A 526 15.67 -10.06 3.65
CA GLN A 526 16.07 -10.90 2.54
C GLN A 526 14.98 -11.92 2.24
N SER A 527 14.77 -12.24 0.94
CA SER A 527 13.66 -13.07 0.47
C SER A 527 13.75 -14.54 0.88
N ILE A 528 14.96 -15.03 1.16
CA ILE A 528 15.21 -16.41 1.60
C ILE A 528 15.93 -16.32 2.94
N ALA A 529 15.42 -17.05 3.92
CA ALA A 529 15.97 -17.03 5.28
C ALA A 529 17.45 -17.48 5.32
N ALA A 530 18.24 -16.81 6.16
CA ALA A 530 19.64 -17.20 6.40
C ALA A 530 19.72 -18.64 6.92
N GLY A 531 20.69 -19.39 6.42
CA GLY A 531 20.87 -20.81 6.75
C GLY A 531 20.07 -21.79 5.86
N THR A 532 19.18 -21.28 4.99
CA THR A 532 18.46 -22.14 4.04
C THR A 532 19.43 -22.69 2.98
N GLU A 533 19.32 -23.99 2.68
CA GLU A 533 20.03 -24.62 1.58
C GLU A 533 19.25 -24.43 0.27
N VAL A 534 19.91 -23.87 -0.74
CA VAL A 534 19.36 -23.59 -2.07
C VAL A 534 20.35 -23.99 -3.15
N GLU A 535 19.90 -24.09 -4.40
CA GLU A 535 20.79 -24.35 -5.54
C GLU A 535 21.71 -23.16 -5.82
N ALA A 536 22.93 -23.44 -6.31
CA ALA A 536 23.84 -22.40 -6.76
C ALA A 536 23.21 -21.51 -7.85
N GLY A 537 23.45 -20.19 -7.78
CA GLY A 537 22.82 -19.23 -8.67
C GLY A 537 21.37 -18.85 -8.34
N THR A 538 20.84 -19.32 -7.20
CA THR A 538 19.53 -18.84 -6.71
C THR A 538 19.60 -17.35 -6.40
N VAL A 539 18.57 -16.59 -6.81
CA VAL A 539 18.45 -15.15 -6.53
C VAL A 539 17.93 -14.94 -5.12
N VAL A 540 18.69 -14.24 -4.30
CA VAL A 540 18.28 -13.74 -2.98
C VAL A 540 18.00 -12.25 -3.11
N ARG A 541 16.75 -11.84 -3.08
CA ARG A 541 16.37 -10.42 -3.07
C ARG A 541 16.61 -9.84 -1.69
N VAL A 542 17.34 -8.72 -1.66
CA VAL A 542 17.66 -8.00 -0.43
C VAL A 542 17.01 -6.63 -0.49
N GLN A 543 16.19 -6.33 0.50
CA GLN A 543 15.55 -5.04 0.62
C GLN A 543 16.41 -4.09 1.43
N PHE A 544 16.67 -2.90 0.88
CA PHE A 544 17.45 -1.86 1.53
C PHE A 544 16.57 -0.70 1.97
N SER A 545 16.92 -0.09 3.10
CA SER A 545 16.28 1.12 3.62
C SER A 545 17.33 2.14 4.04
N ASP A 546 17.04 3.40 3.79
CA ASP A 546 17.87 4.52 4.23
C ASP A 546 17.40 5.02 5.60
N SER A 547 18.17 4.70 6.63
CA SER A 547 17.88 5.08 8.02
C SER A 547 18.03 6.59 8.31
N SER A 548 18.47 7.40 7.33
CA SER A 548 18.53 8.86 7.47
C SER A 548 17.18 9.55 7.27
N VAL A 549 16.18 8.83 6.76
CA VAL A 549 14.81 9.33 6.60
C VAL A 549 14.25 9.78 7.95
N ARG A 550 13.65 10.97 7.97
CA ARG A 550 12.96 11.56 9.12
C ARG A 550 11.71 12.28 8.60
N ASP A 551 10.54 11.89 9.05
CA ASP A 551 9.24 12.48 8.74
C ASP A 551 8.43 12.76 10.01
#